data_0d9ce7b971ac6a82e1be16eb2bd82853
#
_entry.id   0d9ce7b971ac6a82e1be16eb2bd82853
#
_cell.length_a   1.000
_cell.length_b   1.000
_cell.length_c   1.000
_cell.angle_alpha   90.00
_cell.angle_beta   90.00
_cell.angle_gamma   90.00
#
_symmetry.space_group_name_H-M   'P 1'
#
loop_
_entity.id
_entity.type
_entity.pdbx_description
1 polymer ?
#
loop_
_entity_poly.entity_id
_entity_poly.type
_entity_poly.pdbx_seq_one_letter_code
_entity_poly.pdbx_strand_id
1 'polypeptide(L)'
;MFAPALIERAAALLTLCRNRGLKLATAESCTGGLVAGLLTEIAGSSAVVERGFVVYSNLAKQEMLGVPEETLVRWGAVSDATARAMAEGALAHSAADLAVAVTGVAGPAGGTMEKPVGLVHFAAARRGGESNALERRFGPLGRGAIRLAAVETALEMLEAAAD
;
A
#
# COMPACT_ATOMS: atom_id res chain seq x y z
N MET A 1 4.88 18.58 -0.94
CA MET A 1 3.82 17.58 -1.21
C MET A 1 3.50 16.81 0.07
N PHE A 2 4.48 16.26 0.76
CA PHE A 2 4.31 15.56 2.03
C PHE A 2 4.71 16.45 3.22
N ALA A 3 4.07 16.26 4.38
CA ALA A 3 4.42 16.97 5.61
C ALA A 3 5.85 16.58 6.06
N PRO A 4 6.64 17.53 6.61
CA PRO A 4 8.00 17.23 7.07
C PRO A 4 8.11 16.03 8.02
N ALA A 5 7.19 15.92 8.97
CA ALA A 5 7.16 14.79 9.91
C ALA A 5 6.98 13.43 9.21
N LEU A 6 6.21 13.38 8.12
CA LEU A 6 6.02 12.15 7.34
C LEU A 6 7.28 11.78 6.55
N ILE A 7 7.97 12.78 6.01
CA ILE A 7 9.28 12.60 5.34
C ILE A 7 10.32 12.08 6.33
N GLU A 8 10.38 12.63 7.55
CA GLU A 8 11.30 12.17 8.60
C GLU A 8 11.04 10.71 8.99
N ARG A 9 9.77 10.32 9.15
CA ARG A 9 9.40 8.93 9.42
C ARG A 9 9.80 8.01 8.29
N ALA A 10 9.54 8.39 7.04
CA ALA A 10 9.94 7.61 5.87
C ALA A 10 11.47 7.44 5.82
N ALA A 11 12.24 8.49 6.11
CA ALA A 11 13.70 8.42 6.17
C ALA A 11 14.19 7.46 7.27
N ALA A 12 13.54 7.47 8.44
CA ALA A 12 13.86 6.54 9.52
C ALA A 12 13.57 5.08 9.13
N LEU A 13 12.42 4.81 8.50
CA LEU A 13 12.08 3.48 7.96
C LEU A 13 13.13 3.00 6.95
N LEU A 14 13.50 3.83 5.99
CA LEU A 14 14.50 3.46 4.98
C LEU A 14 15.87 3.18 5.61
N THR A 15 16.25 3.92 6.64
CA THR A 15 17.47 3.67 7.40
C THR A 15 17.43 2.33 8.12
N LEU A 16 16.31 2.01 8.78
CA LEU A 16 16.09 0.72 9.43
C LEU A 16 16.17 -0.43 8.42
N CYS A 17 15.47 -0.32 7.30
CA CYS A 17 15.47 -1.34 6.25
C CYS A 17 16.87 -1.54 5.67
N ARG A 18 17.60 -0.45 5.41
CA ARG A 18 18.99 -0.53 4.92
C ARG A 18 19.88 -1.29 5.88
N ASN A 19 19.80 -0.98 7.18
CA ASN A 19 20.62 -1.62 8.22
C ASN A 19 20.30 -3.12 8.37
N ARG A 20 19.07 -3.52 8.06
CA ARG A 20 18.62 -4.91 8.09
C ARG A 20 18.73 -5.63 6.74
N GLY A 21 19.18 -4.96 5.70
CA GLY A 21 19.27 -5.53 4.35
C GLY A 21 17.93 -5.81 3.71
N LEU A 22 16.85 -5.11 4.12
CA LEU A 22 15.50 -5.31 3.62
C LEU A 22 15.20 -4.41 2.42
N LYS A 23 14.54 -4.97 1.42
CA LYS A 23 14.01 -4.27 0.25
C LYS A 23 12.50 -4.13 0.36
N LEU A 24 11.97 -2.99 -0.12
CA LEU A 24 10.56 -2.64 -0.07
C LEU A 24 9.92 -2.61 -1.46
N ALA A 25 8.67 -3.05 -1.54
CA ALA A 25 7.79 -2.83 -2.69
C ALA A 25 6.45 -2.23 -2.22
N THR A 26 5.78 -1.49 -3.11
CA THR A 26 4.44 -0.96 -2.89
C THR A 26 3.46 -1.49 -3.93
N ALA A 27 2.21 -1.72 -3.53
CA ALA A 27 1.11 -2.11 -4.41
C ALA A 27 -0.07 -1.16 -4.17
N GLU A 28 -0.26 -0.21 -5.07
CA GLU A 28 -1.13 0.93 -4.85
C GLU A 28 -2.29 0.98 -5.84
N SER A 29 -3.50 1.14 -5.31
CA SER A 29 -4.68 1.44 -6.11
C SER A 29 -5.09 2.91 -5.89
N CYS A 30 -5.87 3.23 -4.89
CA CYS A 30 -6.39 4.59 -4.68
C CYS A 30 -5.31 5.65 -4.37
N THR A 31 -4.16 5.28 -3.88
CA THR A 31 -3.03 6.20 -3.62
C THR A 31 -2.23 6.52 -4.89
N GLY A 32 -2.35 5.69 -5.93
CA GLY A 32 -1.84 6.00 -7.27
C GLY A 32 -0.36 6.31 -7.38
N GLY A 33 0.48 5.67 -6.53
CA GLY A 33 1.93 5.86 -6.51
C GLY A 33 2.42 6.83 -5.41
N LEU A 34 1.53 7.38 -4.58
CA LEU A 34 1.94 8.33 -3.53
C LEU A 34 2.78 7.69 -2.42
N VAL A 35 2.56 6.40 -2.10
CA VAL A 35 3.40 5.69 -1.12
C VAL A 35 4.82 5.53 -1.66
N ALA A 36 4.95 5.04 -2.90
CA ALA A 36 6.23 4.97 -3.58
C ALA A 36 6.87 6.37 -3.72
N GLY A 37 6.05 7.38 -4.04
CA GLY A 37 6.49 8.78 -4.11
C GLY A 37 7.07 9.30 -2.80
N LEU A 38 6.43 9.01 -1.67
CA LEU A 38 6.96 9.36 -0.34
C LEU A 38 8.31 8.69 -0.07
N LEU A 39 8.40 7.38 -0.31
CA LEU A 39 9.64 6.64 -0.06
C LEU A 39 10.79 7.11 -0.95
N THR A 40 10.49 7.44 -2.20
CA THR A 40 11.49 7.91 -3.18
C THR A 40 11.81 9.41 -3.07
N GLU A 41 11.07 10.18 -2.27
CA GLU A 41 11.44 11.55 -1.89
C GLU A 41 12.76 11.59 -1.10
N ILE A 42 13.11 10.48 -0.44
CA ILE A 42 14.29 10.38 0.40
C ILE A 42 15.53 10.06 -0.44
N ALA A 43 16.56 10.90 -0.34
CA ALA A 43 17.83 10.66 -1.01
C ALA A 43 18.45 9.32 -0.56
N GLY A 44 18.91 8.51 -1.51
CA GLY A 44 19.46 7.17 -1.25
C GLY A 44 18.40 6.08 -1.06
N SER A 45 17.14 6.37 -1.30
CA SER A 45 16.04 5.39 -1.23
C SER A 45 16.22 4.19 -2.17
N SER A 46 16.95 4.33 -3.27
CA SER A 46 17.25 3.26 -4.22
C SER A 46 17.99 2.05 -3.60
N ALA A 47 18.62 2.25 -2.45
CA ALA A 47 19.24 1.16 -1.69
C ALA A 47 18.18 0.23 -1.05
N VAL A 48 16.95 0.70 -0.87
CA VAL A 48 15.86 0.00 -0.16
C VAL A 48 14.64 -0.22 -1.04
N VAL A 49 14.17 0.82 -1.72
CA VAL A 49 12.98 0.74 -2.57
C VAL A 49 13.31 -0.06 -3.83
N GLU A 50 12.67 -1.21 -3.99
CA GLU A 50 12.92 -2.11 -5.12
C GLU A 50 12.00 -1.79 -6.29
N ARG A 51 10.69 -1.72 -6.06
CA ARG A 51 9.69 -1.30 -7.06
C ARG A 51 8.36 -0.88 -6.44
N GLY A 52 7.55 -0.19 -7.24
CA GLY A 52 6.18 0.11 -6.93
C GLY A 52 5.25 -0.32 -8.06
N PHE A 53 4.11 -0.89 -7.69
CA PHE A 53 3.06 -1.29 -8.61
C PHE A 53 1.88 -0.33 -8.44
N VAL A 54 1.52 0.38 -9.50
CA VAL A 54 0.27 1.14 -9.55
C VAL A 54 -0.73 0.29 -10.32
N VAL A 55 -1.67 -0.32 -9.59
CA VAL A 55 -2.64 -1.30 -10.11
C VAL A 55 -4.05 -0.77 -9.91
N TYR A 56 -4.41 0.23 -10.69
CA TYR A 56 -5.63 1.00 -10.49
C TYR A 56 -6.89 0.21 -10.88
N SER A 57 -6.85 -0.54 -11.99
CA SER A 57 -7.96 -1.39 -12.44
C SER A 57 -7.87 -2.81 -11.84
N ASN A 58 -8.99 -3.53 -11.87
CA ASN A 58 -9.01 -4.95 -11.49
C ASN A 58 -8.13 -5.79 -12.42
N LEU A 59 -8.12 -5.47 -13.70
CA LEU A 59 -7.26 -6.15 -14.66
C LEU A 59 -5.76 -5.96 -14.32
N ALA A 60 -5.35 -4.73 -14.00
CA ALA A 60 -3.98 -4.46 -13.58
C ALA A 60 -3.59 -5.23 -12.29
N LYS A 61 -4.52 -5.37 -11.32
CA LYS A 61 -4.30 -6.19 -10.12
C LYS A 61 -4.04 -7.66 -10.48
N GLN A 62 -4.75 -8.19 -11.46
CA GLN A 62 -4.55 -9.57 -11.94
C GLN A 62 -3.24 -9.71 -12.72
N GLU A 63 -3.01 -8.85 -13.71
CA GLU A 63 -1.87 -8.95 -14.62
C GLU A 63 -0.53 -8.67 -13.93
N MET A 64 -0.47 -7.64 -13.08
CA MET A 64 0.79 -7.19 -12.47
C MET A 64 1.09 -7.87 -11.14
N LEU A 65 0.08 -8.24 -10.37
CA LEU A 65 0.24 -8.79 -9.03
C LEU A 65 -0.27 -10.23 -8.89
N GLY A 66 -0.93 -10.77 -9.92
CA GLY A 66 -1.51 -12.11 -9.85
C GLY A 66 -2.67 -12.22 -8.85
N VAL A 67 -3.37 -11.10 -8.55
CA VAL A 67 -4.58 -11.17 -7.71
C VAL A 67 -5.59 -12.09 -8.39
N PRO A 68 -6.09 -13.13 -7.70
CA PRO A 68 -7.04 -14.07 -8.32
C PRO A 68 -8.33 -13.35 -8.72
N GLU A 69 -8.82 -13.65 -9.91
CA GLU A 69 -10.11 -13.13 -10.40
C GLU A 69 -11.24 -13.46 -9.40
N GLU A 70 -11.23 -14.69 -8.86
CA GLU A 70 -12.18 -15.14 -7.87
C GLU A 70 -12.22 -14.24 -6.62
N THR A 71 -11.07 -13.77 -6.15
CA THR A 71 -10.96 -12.84 -5.03
C THR A 71 -11.66 -11.52 -5.35
N LEU A 72 -11.44 -10.99 -6.55
CA LEU A 72 -12.06 -9.74 -6.99
C LEU A 72 -13.56 -9.87 -7.18
N VAL A 73 -14.02 -11.00 -7.72
CA VAL A 73 -15.46 -11.29 -7.92
C VAL A 73 -16.17 -11.47 -6.57
N ARG A 74 -15.56 -12.22 -5.66
CA ARG A 74 -16.18 -12.56 -4.36
C ARG A 74 -16.17 -11.41 -3.37
N TRP A 75 -15.06 -10.68 -3.26
CA TRP A 75 -14.82 -9.69 -2.22
C TRP A 75 -14.76 -8.25 -2.74
N GLY A 76 -14.59 -8.08 -4.04
CA GLY A 76 -14.37 -6.78 -4.67
C GLY A 76 -12.94 -6.27 -4.51
N ALA A 77 -12.66 -5.18 -5.22
CA ALA A 77 -11.34 -4.54 -5.18
C ALA A 77 -11.00 -3.95 -3.81
N VAL A 78 -12.00 -3.44 -3.08
CA VAL A 78 -11.85 -2.81 -1.76
C VAL A 78 -12.24 -3.82 -0.70
N SER A 79 -11.29 -4.63 -0.26
CA SER A 79 -11.49 -5.69 0.72
C SER A 79 -10.16 -6.12 1.36
N ASP A 80 -10.26 -6.75 2.54
CA ASP A 80 -9.13 -7.41 3.21
C ASP A 80 -8.46 -8.44 2.29
N ALA A 81 -9.26 -9.31 1.68
CA ALA A 81 -8.75 -10.36 0.80
C ALA A 81 -7.96 -9.80 -0.40
N THR A 82 -8.46 -8.74 -1.03
CA THR A 82 -7.77 -8.12 -2.16
C THR A 82 -6.50 -7.40 -1.70
N ALA A 83 -6.52 -6.69 -0.58
CA ALA A 83 -5.32 -6.03 -0.04
C ALA A 83 -4.21 -7.05 0.26
N ARG A 84 -4.54 -8.18 0.90
CA ARG A 84 -3.59 -9.27 1.16
C ARG A 84 -3.02 -9.84 -0.14
N ALA A 85 -3.89 -10.18 -1.09
CA ALA A 85 -3.46 -10.70 -2.38
C ALA A 85 -2.55 -9.73 -3.14
N MET A 86 -2.81 -8.42 -3.03
CA MET A 86 -1.96 -7.39 -3.62
C MET A 86 -0.57 -7.34 -2.96
N ALA A 87 -0.49 -7.36 -1.64
CA ALA A 87 0.79 -7.32 -0.92
C ALA A 87 1.62 -8.58 -1.17
N GLU A 88 1.00 -9.75 -1.11
CA GLU A 88 1.62 -11.04 -1.42
C GLU A 88 2.07 -11.11 -2.88
N GLY A 89 1.23 -10.62 -3.80
CA GLY A 89 1.55 -10.51 -5.22
C GLY A 89 2.75 -9.57 -5.48
N ALA A 90 2.86 -8.47 -4.76
CA ALA A 90 4.00 -7.57 -4.86
C ALA A 90 5.31 -8.26 -4.45
N LEU A 91 5.29 -9.09 -3.43
CA LEU A 91 6.46 -9.92 -3.05
C LEU A 91 6.77 -10.98 -4.11
N ALA A 92 5.74 -11.66 -4.64
CA ALA A 92 5.91 -12.71 -5.64
C ALA A 92 6.51 -12.18 -6.96
N HIS A 93 6.20 -10.92 -7.32
CA HIS A 93 6.62 -10.29 -8.57
C HIS A 93 7.78 -9.29 -8.40
N SER A 94 8.50 -9.37 -7.29
CA SER A 94 9.64 -8.49 -7.00
C SER A 94 10.73 -9.22 -6.22
N ALA A 95 11.87 -8.57 -6.04
CA ALA A 95 12.92 -9.01 -5.13
C ALA A 95 12.80 -8.35 -3.74
N ALA A 96 11.63 -7.79 -3.41
CA ALA A 96 11.40 -7.16 -2.12
C ALA A 96 11.22 -8.18 -1.00
N ASP A 97 11.57 -7.77 0.21
CA ASP A 97 11.40 -8.55 1.44
C ASP A 97 10.12 -8.16 2.16
N LEU A 98 9.71 -6.91 2.02
CA LEU A 98 8.49 -6.33 2.56
C LEU A 98 7.67 -5.67 1.46
N ALA A 99 6.36 -5.78 1.53
CA ALA A 99 5.45 -5.06 0.64
C ALA A 99 4.27 -4.50 1.44
N VAL A 100 3.78 -3.34 1.02
CA VAL A 100 2.52 -2.77 1.51
C VAL A 100 1.55 -2.60 0.35
N ALA A 101 0.29 -2.93 0.57
CA ALA A 101 -0.79 -2.76 -0.39
C ALA A 101 -1.84 -1.77 0.15
N VAL A 102 -2.41 -0.98 -0.76
CA VAL A 102 -3.47 -0.01 -0.47
C VAL A 102 -4.56 -0.11 -1.53
N THR A 103 -5.78 -0.35 -1.10
CA THR A 103 -6.97 -0.35 -1.98
C THR A 103 -8.16 0.27 -1.27
N GLY A 104 -8.85 1.22 -1.89
CA GLY A 104 -9.90 1.95 -1.19
C GLY A 104 -10.75 2.85 -2.07
N VAL A 105 -11.72 3.49 -1.44
CA VAL A 105 -12.65 4.45 -2.05
C VAL A 105 -12.26 5.87 -1.63
N ALA A 106 -11.50 6.55 -2.49
CA ALA A 106 -11.03 7.91 -2.20
C ALA A 106 -12.11 8.99 -2.47
N GLY A 107 -13.13 8.66 -3.24
CA GLY A 107 -14.22 9.58 -3.55
C GLY A 107 -13.84 10.64 -4.62
N PRO A 108 -14.72 11.63 -4.85
CA PRO A 108 -16.03 11.86 -4.21
C PRO A 108 -17.10 10.85 -4.60
N ALA A 109 -16.97 10.16 -5.75
CA ALA A 109 -17.88 9.12 -6.23
C ALA A 109 -17.35 7.71 -5.90
N GLY A 110 -18.15 6.69 -6.23
CA GLY A 110 -17.76 5.28 -6.13
C GLY A 110 -18.00 4.62 -4.78
N GLY A 111 -18.51 5.35 -3.79
CA GLY A 111 -18.91 4.79 -2.51
C GLY A 111 -20.28 4.13 -2.55
N THR A 112 -20.47 3.13 -1.70
CA THR A 112 -21.75 2.46 -1.41
C THR A 112 -21.99 2.48 0.10
N MET A 113 -23.16 2.01 0.55
CA MET A 113 -23.43 1.89 1.99
C MET A 113 -22.48 0.92 2.67
N GLU A 114 -22.13 -0.17 2.01
CA GLU A 114 -21.18 -1.18 2.54
C GLU A 114 -19.73 -0.72 2.43
N LYS A 115 -19.40 -0.04 1.33
CA LYS A 115 -18.07 0.47 1.02
C LYS A 115 -18.11 1.96 0.77
N PRO A 116 -18.24 2.76 1.84
CA PRO A 116 -18.39 4.22 1.71
C PRO A 116 -17.08 4.90 1.30
N VAL A 117 -17.20 6.13 0.81
CA VAL A 117 -16.05 7.02 0.60
C VAL A 117 -15.25 7.13 1.91
N GLY A 118 -13.94 6.97 1.81
CA GLY A 118 -13.03 6.95 2.95
C GLY A 118 -12.73 5.55 3.50
N LEU A 119 -13.40 4.50 3.01
CA LEU A 119 -13.02 3.12 3.32
C LEU A 119 -11.77 2.74 2.55
N VAL A 120 -10.72 2.37 3.27
CA VAL A 120 -9.45 1.91 2.71
C VAL A 120 -9.00 0.66 3.43
N HIS A 121 -8.63 -0.35 2.66
CA HIS A 121 -8.00 -1.58 3.13
C HIS A 121 -6.51 -1.56 2.83
N PHE A 122 -5.75 -2.05 3.78
CA PHE A 122 -4.29 -2.14 3.73
C PHE A 122 -3.86 -3.57 4.01
N ALA A 123 -2.73 -3.96 3.47
CA ALA A 123 -2.03 -5.15 3.92
C ALA A 123 -0.53 -4.91 3.87
N ALA A 124 0.19 -5.47 4.82
CA ALA A 124 1.64 -5.57 4.75
C ALA A 124 2.04 -7.05 4.77
N ALA A 125 2.97 -7.42 3.92
CA ALA A 125 3.49 -8.77 3.82
C ALA A 125 5.01 -8.78 3.96
N ARG A 126 5.53 -9.81 4.63
CA ARG A 126 6.97 -10.07 4.75
C ARG A 126 7.28 -11.41 4.11
N ARG A 127 8.34 -11.46 3.32
CA ARG A 127 8.75 -12.70 2.64
C ARG A 127 9.02 -13.80 3.65
N GLY A 128 8.36 -14.95 3.46
CA GLY A 128 8.43 -16.08 4.38
C GLY A 128 7.58 -15.94 5.64
N GLY A 129 6.76 -14.89 5.75
CA GLY A 129 5.82 -14.67 6.85
C GLY A 129 4.38 -14.54 6.38
N GLU A 130 3.50 -14.28 7.32
CA GLU A 130 2.08 -14.00 7.05
C GLU A 130 1.86 -12.53 6.73
N SER A 131 0.82 -12.24 5.93
CA SER A 131 0.36 -10.88 5.70
C SER A 131 -0.55 -10.39 6.84
N ASN A 132 -0.37 -9.15 7.24
CA ASN A 132 -1.26 -8.45 8.16
C ASN A 132 -2.13 -7.47 7.40
N ALA A 133 -3.42 -7.42 7.70
CA ALA A 133 -4.35 -6.50 7.08
C ALA A 133 -4.97 -5.53 8.09
N LEU A 134 -5.37 -4.38 7.60
CA LEU A 134 -5.96 -3.30 8.38
C LEU A 134 -7.03 -2.59 7.55
N GLU A 135 -8.15 -2.30 8.17
CA GLU A 135 -9.20 -1.44 7.61
C GLU A 135 -9.18 -0.07 8.29
N ARG A 136 -9.33 0.98 7.51
CA ARG A 136 -9.58 2.34 8.00
C ARG A 136 -10.82 2.93 7.35
N ARG A 137 -11.58 3.68 8.12
CA ARG A 137 -12.74 4.46 7.68
C ARG A 137 -12.46 5.93 7.97
N PHE A 138 -11.87 6.61 7.00
CA PHE A 138 -11.49 8.02 7.16
C PHE A 138 -12.68 8.99 7.10
N GLY A 139 -13.83 8.52 6.59
CA GLY A 139 -14.98 9.37 6.38
C GLY A 139 -14.81 10.32 5.17
N PRO A 140 -15.70 11.29 5.02
CA PRO A 140 -15.74 12.18 3.84
C PRO A 140 -14.76 13.36 3.97
N LEU A 141 -13.48 13.07 4.14
CA LEU A 141 -12.43 14.11 4.27
C LEU A 141 -12.09 14.81 2.96
N GLY A 142 -12.58 14.31 1.83
CA GLY A 142 -12.18 14.72 0.49
C GLY A 142 -11.05 13.83 -0.06
N ARG A 143 -11.05 13.66 -1.39
CA ARG A 143 -10.17 12.73 -2.10
C ARG A 143 -8.68 12.90 -1.77
N GLY A 144 -8.19 14.13 -1.77
CA GLY A 144 -6.77 14.40 -1.48
C GLY A 144 -6.39 14.01 -0.05
N ALA A 145 -7.22 14.38 0.93
CA ALA A 145 -6.98 14.09 2.34
C ALA A 145 -7.07 12.58 2.63
N ILE A 146 -8.02 11.87 2.05
CA ILE A 146 -8.14 10.41 2.17
C ILE A 146 -6.89 9.72 1.63
N ARG A 147 -6.40 10.13 0.45
CA ARG A 147 -5.20 9.57 -0.15
C ARG A 147 -3.95 9.82 0.70
N LEU A 148 -3.79 11.02 1.28
CA LEU A 148 -2.67 11.32 2.17
C LEU A 148 -2.76 10.55 3.50
N ALA A 149 -3.94 10.42 4.10
CA ALA A 149 -4.15 9.59 5.29
C ALA A 149 -3.86 8.11 5.00
N ALA A 150 -4.18 7.64 3.80
CA ALA A 150 -3.83 6.29 3.38
C ALA A 150 -2.31 6.09 3.22
N VAL A 151 -1.59 7.10 2.72
CA VAL A 151 -0.11 7.06 2.66
C VAL A 151 0.50 6.95 4.05
N GLU A 152 0.01 7.73 5.02
CA GLU A 152 0.47 7.68 6.40
C GLU A 152 0.24 6.31 7.04
N THR A 153 -0.96 5.74 6.87
CA THR A 153 -1.29 4.40 7.37
C THR A 153 -0.42 3.32 6.71
N ALA A 154 -0.17 3.42 5.40
CA ALA A 154 0.73 2.48 4.71
C ALA A 154 2.15 2.54 5.26
N LEU A 155 2.65 3.74 5.59
CA LEU A 155 3.96 3.91 6.23
C LEU A 155 3.98 3.24 7.62
N GLU A 156 2.94 3.43 8.45
CA GLU A 156 2.80 2.76 9.76
C GLU A 156 2.89 1.23 9.63
N MET A 157 2.23 0.67 8.63
CA MET A 157 2.26 -0.77 8.40
C MET A 157 3.62 -1.28 7.94
N LEU A 158 4.35 -0.51 7.14
CA LEU A 158 5.73 -0.83 6.77
C LEU A 158 6.67 -0.76 7.97
N GLU A 159 6.52 0.26 8.83
CA GLU A 159 7.29 0.40 10.07
C GLU A 159 7.10 -0.86 10.95
N ALA A 160 5.85 -1.27 11.17
CA ALA A 160 5.54 -2.46 11.95
C ALA A 160 6.07 -3.76 11.32
N ALA A 161 6.03 -3.88 9.99
CA ALA A 161 6.52 -5.06 9.30
C ALA A 161 8.05 -5.14 9.24
N ALA A 162 8.74 -4.00 9.33
CA ALA A 162 10.20 -3.93 9.33
C ALA A 162 10.83 -4.27 10.71
N ASP A 163 10.07 -4.18 11.81
CA ASP A 163 10.52 -4.54 13.15
C ASP A 163 10.65 -6.07 13.31
#